data_f5398c98fd6e6c947a50567630091f26
#
_entry.id   f5398c98fd6e6c947a50567630091f26
#
_cell.length_a   1.000
_cell.length_b   1.000
_cell.length_c   1.000
_cell.angle_alpha   90.00
_cell.angle_beta   90.00
_cell.angle_gamma   90.00
#
_symmetry.space_group_name_H-M   'P 1'
#
loop_
_entity.id
_entity.type
_entity.pdbx_description
1 polymer ?
#
loop_
_entity_poly.entity_id
_entity_poly.type
_entity_poly.pdbx_seq_one_letter_code
_entity_poly.pdbx_strand_id
1 'polypeptide(L)'
;MNEKDIQNFNAALNIYENTHSHEYLFELLKNGTIAEKQAATLKLDSIISKAEAEIFINNLTGCDGKIREAVSFRLKEFLPQNPYFYVDCVDKFLDATIDINGNICRNTIESIQSLKPFQEFTSDFCAKLAQKTLEIIPPILAFHIQEGKYKINKEVFKLYWYLETISFFTEFIDTETLFNILSKTKNISDYTIREKTAKILSKIEKSPKFATLKSELKQDKNYYVQRV
;
A
#
# COMPACT_ATOMS: atom_id res chain seq x y z
N MET A 1 29.08 0.34 19.14
CA MET A 1 28.82 -0.30 17.83
C MET A 1 29.60 -1.60 17.84
N ASN A 2 28.97 -2.73 17.59
CA ASN A 2 29.68 -4.02 17.57
C ASN A 2 30.41 -4.21 16.24
N GLU A 3 31.28 -5.23 16.13
CA GLU A 3 32.11 -5.47 14.93
C GLU A 3 31.25 -5.73 13.67
N LYS A 4 30.13 -6.44 13.83
CA LYS A 4 29.18 -6.71 12.74
C LYS A 4 28.52 -5.43 12.23
N ASP A 5 28.21 -4.47 13.11
CA ASP A 5 27.63 -3.18 12.70
C ASP A 5 28.63 -2.36 11.89
N ILE A 6 29.92 -2.42 12.27
CA ILE A 6 31.02 -1.74 11.53
C ILE A 6 31.19 -2.37 10.15
N GLN A 7 31.19 -3.70 10.05
CA GLN A 7 31.28 -4.41 8.78
C GLN A 7 30.10 -4.07 7.86
N ASN A 8 28.87 -4.10 8.36
CA ASN A 8 27.69 -3.73 7.59
C ASN A 8 27.73 -2.28 7.11
N PHE A 9 28.17 -1.36 7.97
CA PHE A 9 28.33 0.04 7.60
C PHE A 9 29.36 0.22 6.49
N ASN A 10 30.54 -0.40 6.60
CA ASN A 10 31.60 -0.32 5.61
C ASN A 10 31.18 -0.95 4.27
N ALA A 11 30.43 -2.05 4.28
CA ALA A 11 29.88 -2.66 3.07
C ALA A 11 28.90 -1.73 2.36
N ALA A 12 27.97 -1.12 3.10
CA ALA A 12 27.04 -0.13 2.55
C ALA A 12 27.75 1.11 2.00
N LEU A 13 28.75 1.62 2.73
CA LEU A 13 29.56 2.77 2.32
C LEU A 13 30.30 2.49 1.01
N ASN A 14 30.90 1.30 0.89
CA ASN A 14 31.58 0.88 -0.34
C ASN A 14 30.63 0.90 -1.55
N ILE A 15 29.39 0.42 -1.38
CA ILE A 15 28.37 0.44 -2.44
C ILE A 15 28.04 1.88 -2.84
N TYR A 16 27.95 2.81 -1.88
CA TYR A 16 27.65 4.21 -2.18
C TYR A 16 28.79 4.96 -2.85
N GLU A 17 30.04 4.73 -2.42
CA GLU A 17 31.21 5.49 -2.87
C GLU A 17 31.73 5.02 -4.23
N ASN A 18 31.47 3.77 -4.62
CA ASN A 18 32.00 3.20 -5.85
C ASN A 18 30.92 3.00 -6.92
N THR A 19 31.37 2.93 -8.18
CA THR A 19 30.53 2.52 -9.30
C THR A 19 30.50 0.99 -9.36
N HIS A 20 29.29 0.44 -9.50
CA HIS A 20 29.07 -1.00 -9.59
C HIS A 20 28.26 -1.34 -10.84
N SER A 21 28.44 -2.54 -11.37
CA SER A 21 27.60 -3.01 -12.46
C SER A 21 26.16 -3.28 -11.98
N HIS A 22 25.21 -3.22 -12.89
CA HIS A 22 23.82 -3.55 -12.62
C HIS A 22 23.67 -4.95 -12.03
N GLU A 23 24.35 -5.94 -12.63
CA GLU A 23 24.32 -7.35 -12.20
C GLU A 23 24.83 -7.51 -10.77
N TYR A 24 25.89 -6.79 -10.40
CA TYR A 24 26.43 -6.83 -9.05
C TYR A 24 25.42 -6.26 -8.03
N LEU A 25 24.84 -5.10 -8.30
CA LEU A 25 23.83 -4.50 -7.42
C LEU A 25 22.61 -5.40 -7.29
N PHE A 26 22.21 -6.06 -8.38
CA PHE A 26 21.08 -6.97 -8.39
C PHE A 26 21.36 -8.25 -7.59
N GLU A 27 22.56 -8.78 -7.67
CA GLU A 27 22.99 -9.92 -6.85
C GLU A 27 22.99 -9.58 -5.35
N LEU A 28 23.41 -8.37 -5.00
CA LEU A 28 23.32 -7.90 -3.61
C LEU A 28 21.86 -7.75 -3.15
N LEU A 29 20.97 -7.23 -3.99
CA LEU A 29 19.54 -7.15 -3.68
C LEU A 29 18.93 -8.55 -3.43
N LYS A 30 19.38 -9.55 -4.15
CA LYS A 30 18.92 -10.94 -4.03
C LYS A 30 19.47 -11.62 -2.79
N ASN A 31 20.79 -11.57 -2.58
CA ASN A 31 21.52 -12.42 -1.66
C ASN A 31 22.33 -11.68 -0.58
N GLY A 32 22.42 -10.35 -0.64
CA GLY A 32 23.20 -9.55 0.31
C GLY A 32 22.63 -9.49 1.72
N THR A 33 23.41 -8.93 2.62
CA THR A 33 22.98 -8.55 3.98
C THR A 33 21.91 -7.44 3.92
N ILE A 34 21.28 -7.14 5.04
CA ILE A 34 20.27 -6.06 5.14
C ILE A 34 20.86 -4.73 4.64
N ALA A 35 22.08 -4.39 5.07
CA ALA A 35 22.74 -3.14 4.69
C ALA A 35 23.06 -3.09 3.19
N GLU A 36 23.57 -4.18 2.64
CA GLU A 36 23.88 -4.31 1.22
C GLU A 36 22.62 -4.27 0.36
N LYS A 37 21.56 -4.98 0.73
CA LYS A 37 20.25 -4.93 0.04
C LYS A 37 19.68 -3.51 0.00
N GLN A 38 19.72 -2.82 1.13
CA GLN A 38 19.24 -1.44 1.21
C GLN A 38 20.05 -0.51 0.32
N ALA A 39 21.41 -0.57 0.41
CA ALA A 39 22.30 0.26 -0.37
C ALA A 39 22.19 -0.04 -1.87
N ALA A 40 22.15 -1.32 -2.25
CA ALA A 40 21.97 -1.74 -3.64
C ALA A 40 20.62 -1.26 -4.21
N THR A 41 19.53 -1.41 -3.45
CA THR A 41 18.20 -0.90 -3.86
C THR A 41 18.24 0.59 -4.18
N LEU A 42 18.88 1.40 -3.34
CA LEU A 42 18.95 2.84 -3.52
C LEU A 42 19.91 3.26 -4.65
N LYS A 43 20.88 2.41 -4.98
CA LYS A 43 21.89 2.64 -6.02
C LYS A 43 21.47 2.12 -7.41
N LEU A 44 20.53 1.19 -7.49
CA LEU A 44 20.00 0.69 -8.77
C LEU A 44 19.46 1.84 -9.62
N ASP A 45 19.73 1.79 -10.93
CA ASP A 45 19.27 2.80 -11.89
C ASP A 45 17.97 2.41 -12.60
N SER A 46 17.71 1.11 -12.74
CA SER A 46 16.55 0.59 -13.48
C SER A 46 16.21 -0.86 -13.10
N ILE A 47 15.04 -1.29 -13.54
CA ILE A 47 14.61 -2.70 -13.59
C ILE A 47 14.42 -3.03 -15.06
N ILE A 48 15.17 -4.00 -15.59
CA ILE A 48 15.27 -4.26 -17.03
C ILE A 48 14.53 -5.52 -17.50
N SER A 49 13.96 -6.28 -16.58
CA SER A 49 13.22 -7.50 -16.90
C SER A 49 12.14 -7.82 -15.88
N LYS A 50 11.17 -8.67 -16.28
CA LYS A 50 10.13 -9.19 -15.39
C LYS A 50 10.71 -10.02 -14.23
N ALA A 51 11.76 -10.80 -14.48
CA ALA A 51 12.45 -11.58 -13.44
C ALA A 51 13.10 -10.68 -12.38
N GLU A 52 13.67 -9.55 -12.79
CA GLU A 52 14.20 -8.55 -11.87
C GLU A 52 13.08 -7.85 -11.10
N ALA A 53 11.99 -7.48 -11.75
CA ALA A 53 10.82 -6.89 -11.09
C ALA A 53 10.27 -7.81 -9.99
N GLU A 54 10.20 -9.12 -10.24
CA GLU A 54 9.78 -10.11 -9.24
C GLU A 54 10.71 -10.14 -8.02
N ILE A 55 12.02 -10.17 -8.23
CA ILE A 55 13.01 -10.12 -7.14
C ILE A 55 12.89 -8.81 -6.35
N PHE A 56 12.78 -7.68 -7.05
CA PHE A 56 12.61 -6.37 -6.45
C PHE A 56 11.35 -6.31 -5.58
N ILE A 57 10.20 -6.76 -6.10
CA ILE A 57 8.92 -6.76 -5.39
C ILE A 57 8.90 -7.79 -4.25
N ASN A 58 9.62 -8.88 -4.32
CA ASN A 58 9.77 -9.82 -3.19
C ASN A 58 10.44 -9.13 -1.98
N ASN A 59 11.30 -8.17 -2.19
CA ASN A 59 11.90 -7.37 -1.12
C ASN A 59 10.94 -6.28 -0.58
N LEU A 60 9.90 -5.89 -1.31
CA LEU A 60 8.86 -4.97 -0.86
C LEU A 60 8.02 -5.53 0.32
N THR A 61 7.88 -6.85 0.39
CA THR A 61 7.12 -7.55 1.45
C THR A 61 8.01 -8.44 2.32
N GLY A 62 9.34 -8.30 2.23
CA GLY A 62 10.32 -9.02 3.03
C GLY A 62 10.29 -8.69 4.53
N CYS A 63 11.06 -9.44 5.32
CA CYS A 63 11.05 -9.33 6.79
C CYS A 63 11.60 -7.98 7.32
N ASP A 64 12.55 -7.36 6.62
CA ASP A 64 13.23 -6.16 7.11
C ASP A 64 12.54 -4.87 6.64
N GLY A 65 12.21 -4.00 7.60
CA GLY A 65 11.50 -2.74 7.33
C GLY A 65 12.33 -1.71 6.54
N LYS A 66 13.66 -1.70 6.71
CA LYS A 66 14.53 -0.75 5.99
C LYS A 66 14.64 -1.11 4.51
N ILE A 67 14.70 -2.41 4.21
CA ILE A 67 14.70 -2.88 2.82
C ILE A 67 13.36 -2.57 2.18
N ARG A 68 12.22 -2.90 2.84
CA ARG A 68 10.88 -2.59 2.33
C ARG A 68 10.70 -1.09 2.04
N GLU A 69 11.19 -0.23 2.94
CA GLU A 69 11.11 1.22 2.77
C GLU A 69 11.93 1.69 1.56
N ALA A 70 13.18 1.23 1.41
CA ALA A 70 14.03 1.55 0.26
C ALA A 70 13.38 1.09 -1.06
N VAL A 71 12.86 -0.14 -1.10
CA VAL A 71 12.16 -0.70 -2.27
C VAL A 71 10.92 0.12 -2.61
N SER A 72 10.08 0.43 -1.61
CA SER A 72 8.86 1.24 -1.84
C SER A 72 9.18 2.64 -2.36
N PHE A 73 10.26 3.25 -1.90
CA PHE A 73 10.73 4.55 -2.37
C PHE A 73 11.14 4.50 -3.84
N ARG A 74 11.95 3.51 -4.23
CA ARG A 74 12.42 3.34 -5.61
C ARG A 74 11.32 2.83 -6.56
N LEU A 75 10.29 2.16 -6.02
CA LEU A 75 9.16 1.70 -6.80
C LEU A 75 8.44 2.84 -7.53
N LYS A 76 8.37 4.03 -6.93
CA LYS A 76 7.77 5.23 -7.54
C LYS A 76 8.47 5.64 -8.83
N GLU A 77 9.74 5.32 -8.95
CA GLU A 77 10.55 5.62 -10.14
C GLU A 77 10.52 4.47 -11.14
N PHE A 78 10.73 3.24 -10.69
CA PHE A 78 10.91 2.09 -11.58
C PHE A 78 9.61 1.58 -12.19
N LEU A 79 8.53 1.55 -11.42
CA LEU A 79 7.27 0.98 -11.89
C LEU A 79 6.69 1.76 -13.09
N PRO A 80 6.66 3.12 -13.10
CA PRO A 80 6.18 3.86 -14.26
C PRO A 80 7.03 3.71 -15.52
N GLN A 81 8.31 3.36 -15.38
CA GLN A 81 9.20 3.17 -16.53
C GLN A 81 8.83 1.91 -17.34
N ASN A 82 8.51 0.82 -16.66
CA ASN A 82 8.17 -0.47 -17.28
C ASN A 82 7.02 -1.17 -16.53
N PRO A 83 5.79 -0.61 -16.54
CA PRO A 83 4.69 -1.12 -15.72
C PRO A 83 4.34 -2.58 -16.04
N TYR A 84 4.49 -3.01 -17.30
CA TYR A 84 4.20 -4.38 -17.71
C TYR A 84 5.01 -5.45 -16.95
N PHE A 85 6.19 -5.12 -16.44
CA PHE A 85 6.99 -6.08 -15.66
C PHE A 85 6.34 -6.44 -14.31
N TYR A 86 5.37 -5.66 -13.84
CA TYR A 86 4.79 -5.75 -12.51
C TYR A 86 3.33 -6.24 -12.47
N VAL A 87 2.71 -6.49 -13.63
CA VAL A 87 1.26 -6.82 -13.70
C VAL A 87 0.88 -8.08 -12.91
N ASP A 88 1.79 -9.04 -12.74
CA ASP A 88 1.54 -10.27 -12.01
C ASP A 88 1.83 -10.15 -10.49
N CYS A 89 2.28 -8.99 -10.02
CA CYS A 89 2.69 -8.80 -8.61
C CYS A 89 1.53 -8.39 -7.68
N VAL A 90 0.29 -8.72 -8.04
CA VAL A 90 -0.95 -8.27 -7.37
C VAL A 90 -0.93 -8.52 -5.86
N ASP A 91 -0.64 -9.75 -5.42
CA ASP A 91 -0.70 -10.09 -3.99
C ASP A 91 0.37 -9.35 -3.18
N LYS A 92 1.56 -9.16 -3.73
CA LYS A 92 2.63 -8.39 -3.10
C LYS A 92 2.27 -6.92 -2.94
N PHE A 93 1.63 -6.33 -3.94
CA PHE A 93 1.15 -4.96 -3.83
C PHE A 93 0.03 -4.82 -2.80
N LEU A 94 -0.93 -5.74 -2.76
CA LEU A 94 -1.97 -5.74 -1.73
C LEU A 94 -1.38 -5.80 -0.31
N ASP A 95 -0.39 -6.67 -0.09
CA ASP A 95 0.28 -6.78 1.21
C ASP A 95 1.07 -5.50 1.55
N ALA A 96 1.75 -4.90 0.58
CA ALA A 96 2.51 -3.67 0.78
C ALA A 96 1.61 -2.43 1.01
N THR A 97 0.38 -2.41 0.49
CA THR A 97 -0.58 -1.31 0.76
C THR A 97 -1.04 -1.24 2.21
N ILE A 98 -0.80 -2.29 3.01
CA ILE A 98 -1.18 -2.39 4.42
C ILE A 98 0.03 -2.65 5.34
N ASP A 99 1.24 -2.33 4.88
CA ASP A 99 2.46 -2.44 5.70
C ASP A 99 2.33 -1.64 6.99
N ILE A 100 2.96 -2.10 8.05
CA ILE A 100 2.99 -1.38 9.33
C ILE A 100 3.62 0.02 9.21
N ASN A 101 4.48 0.24 8.22
CA ASN A 101 5.06 1.54 7.89
C ASN A 101 4.17 2.27 6.84
N GLY A 102 3.51 3.32 7.28
CA GLY A 102 2.62 4.14 6.43
C GLY A 102 3.31 4.78 5.21
N ASN A 103 4.64 4.98 5.22
CA ASN A 103 5.37 5.45 4.04
C ASN A 103 5.40 4.38 2.95
N ILE A 104 5.58 3.10 3.33
CA ILE A 104 5.53 1.97 2.40
C ILE A 104 4.14 1.89 1.77
N CYS A 105 3.07 1.97 2.60
CA CYS A 105 1.70 1.99 2.10
C CYS A 105 1.50 3.09 1.06
N ARG A 106 1.85 4.33 1.40
CA ARG A 106 1.67 5.49 0.51
C ARG A 106 2.46 5.36 -0.77
N ASN A 107 3.77 5.06 -0.69
CA ASN A 107 4.62 4.90 -1.86
C ASN A 107 4.10 3.80 -2.80
N THR A 108 3.65 2.67 -2.24
CA THR A 108 3.06 1.57 -3.03
C THR A 108 1.78 2.03 -3.72
N ILE A 109 0.84 2.64 -2.99
CA ILE A 109 -0.44 3.12 -3.55
C ILE A 109 -0.21 4.14 -4.68
N GLU A 110 0.73 5.07 -4.50
CA GLU A 110 1.09 6.05 -5.53
C GLU A 110 1.68 5.37 -6.77
N SER A 111 2.56 4.38 -6.59
CA SER A 111 3.24 3.69 -7.69
C SER A 111 2.29 2.85 -8.52
N ILE A 112 1.44 2.04 -7.89
CA ILE A 112 0.54 1.10 -8.60
C ILE A 112 -0.53 1.78 -9.45
N GLN A 113 -0.72 3.09 -9.33
CA GLN A 113 -1.60 3.83 -10.23
C GLN A 113 -1.12 3.77 -11.69
N SER A 114 0.17 3.59 -11.92
CA SER A 114 0.74 3.37 -13.26
C SER A 114 0.28 2.05 -13.90
N LEU A 115 -0.28 1.12 -13.11
CA LEU A 115 -0.83 -0.15 -13.58
C LEU A 115 -2.31 -0.07 -13.97
N LYS A 116 -2.99 1.05 -13.77
CA LYS A 116 -4.39 1.23 -14.15
C LYS A 116 -4.73 0.91 -15.61
N PRO A 117 -3.86 1.20 -16.61
CA PRO A 117 -4.13 0.84 -17.99
C PRO A 117 -4.13 -0.67 -18.28
N PHE A 118 -3.63 -1.49 -17.37
CA PHE A 118 -3.51 -2.94 -17.56
C PHE A 118 -4.72 -3.65 -16.93
N GLN A 119 -5.64 -4.09 -17.79
CA GLN A 119 -6.89 -4.70 -17.35
C GLN A 119 -6.67 -6.00 -16.56
N GLU A 120 -5.71 -6.83 -16.94
CA GLU A 120 -5.35 -8.03 -16.21
C GLU A 120 -4.96 -7.73 -14.76
N PHE A 121 -4.21 -6.64 -14.53
CA PHE A 121 -3.85 -6.18 -13.19
C PHE A 121 -5.08 -5.63 -12.46
N THR A 122 -5.77 -4.66 -13.05
CA THR A 122 -6.87 -3.95 -12.36
C THR A 122 -8.01 -4.87 -11.99
N SER A 123 -8.35 -5.86 -12.85
CA SER A 123 -9.42 -6.82 -12.55
C SER A 123 -9.09 -7.69 -11.34
N ASP A 124 -7.90 -8.28 -11.28
CA ASP A 124 -7.51 -9.15 -10.15
C ASP A 124 -7.25 -8.32 -8.88
N PHE A 125 -6.52 -7.21 -9.00
CA PHE A 125 -6.20 -6.34 -7.87
C PHE A 125 -7.46 -5.79 -7.19
N CYS A 126 -8.39 -5.22 -7.97
CA CYS A 126 -9.61 -4.63 -7.40
C CYS A 126 -10.56 -5.67 -6.83
N ALA A 127 -10.69 -6.85 -7.45
CA ALA A 127 -11.47 -7.95 -6.91
C ALA A 127 -10.92 -8.41 -5.54
N LYS A 128 -9.62 -8.66 -5.45
CA LYS A 128 -8.94 -9.07 -4.20
C LYS A 128 -8.98 -7.96 -3.14
N LEU A 129 -8.76 -6.70 -3.53
CA LEU A 129 -8.84 -5.55 -2.64
C LEU A 129 -10.24 -5.42 -2.01
N ALA A 130 -11.28 -5.51 -2.82
CA ALA A 130 -12.66 -5.46 -2.36
C ALA A 130 -13.01 -6.63 -1.43
N GLN A 131 -12.61 -7.85 -1.81
CA GLN A 131 -12.80 -9.04 -0.99
C GLN A 131 -12.12 -8.89 0.38
N LYS A 132 -10.81 -8.59 0.43
CA LYS A 132 -10.06 -8.39 1.68
C LYS A 132 -10.65 -7.26 2.53
N THR A 133 -11.14 -6.20 1.90
CA THR A 133 -11.82 -5.10 2.60
C THR A 133 -13.12 -5.58 3.26
N LEU A 134 -13.94 -6.34 2.54
CA LEU A 134 -15.20 -6.88 3.08
C LEU A 134 -14.97 -7.91 4.19
N GLU A 135 -13.92 -8.70 4.13
CA GLU A 135 -13.54 -9.67 5.15
C GLU A 135 -13.13 -9.03 6.48
N ILE A 136 -12.47 -7.88 6.44
CA ILE A 136 -11.95 -7.18 7.64
C ILE A 136 -13.01 -6.35 8.37
N ILE A 137 -14.10 -5.93 7.71
CA ILE A 137 -15.14 -5.07 8.28
C ILE A 137 -15.93 -5.74 9.41
N PRO A 138 -16.44 -6.99 9.28
CA PRO A 138 -17.26 -7.61 10.33
C PRO A 138 -16.56 -7.71 11.68
N PRO A 139 -15.30 -8.18 11.80
CA PRO A 139 -14.62 -8.21 13.08
C PRO A 139 -14.39 -6.83 13.70
N ILE A 140 -14.23 -5.76 12.87
CA ILE A 140 -14.12 -4.40 13.38
C ILE A 140 -15.44 -3.92 13.96
N LEU A 141 -16.55 -4.19 13.28
CA LEU A 141 -17.92 -3.83 13.75
C LEU A 141 -18.32 -4.60 15.01
N ALA A 142 -17.88 -5.85 15.13
CA ALA A 142 -18.15 -6.69 16.31
C ALA A 142 -17.24 -6.34 17.51
N PHE A 143 -16.16 -5.62 17.28
CA PHE A 143 -15.19 -5.29 18.33
C PHE A 143 -15.70 -4.13 19.19
N HIS A 144 -16.16 -4.44 20.39
CA HIS A 144 -16.39 -3.44 21.43
C HIS A 144 -15.03 -3.05 22.01
N ILE A 145 -14.65 -1.79 21.83
CA ILE A 145 -13.41 -1.24 22.39
C ILE A 145 -13.50 -1.37 23.90
N GLN A 146 -12.85 -2.38 24.48
CA GLN A 146 -12.51 -2.37 25.90
C GLN A 146 -11.46 -1.27 26.10
N GLU A 147 -11.76 -0.36 26.99
CA GLU A 147 -10.94 0.81 27.29
C GLU A 147 -9.48 0.43 27.58
N GLY A 148 -8.61 0.71 26.65
CA GLY A 148 -7.17 0.62 26.81
C GLY A 148 -6.51 1.69 25.97
N LYS A 149 -5.99 2.70 26.60
CA LYS A 149 -5.49 3.97 26.05
C LYS A 149 -4.51 3.89 24.86
N TYR A 150 -4.00 2.70 24.49
CA TYR A 150 -2.92 2.58 23.49
C TYR A 150 -3.02 1.32 22.61
N LYS A 151 -4.16 0.64 22.56
CA LYS A 151 -4.28 -0.54 21.69
C LYS A 151 -4.56 -0.09 20.28
N ILE A 152 -3.50 -0.01 19.46
CA ILE A 152 -3.67 0.17 18.02
C ILE A 152 -4.45 -1.02 17.49
N ASN A 153 -5.67 -0.75 16.99
CA ASN A 153 -6.45 -1.77 16.32
C ASN A 153 -5.84 -1.99 14.93
N LYS A 154 -5.06 -3.08 14.79
CA LYS A 154 -4.37 -3.42 13.55
C LYS A 154 -5.34 -3.55 12.37
N GLU A 155 -6.56 -4.03 12.62
CA GLU A 155 -7.55 -4.22 11.58
C GLU A 155 -8.14 -2.88 11.09
N VAL A 156 -8.33 -1.91 12.00
CA VAL A 156 -8.70 -0.53 11.63
C VAL A 156 -7.60 0.14 10.81
N PHE A 157 -6.34 -0.06 11.18
CA PHE A 157 -5.20 0.44 10.41
C PHE A 157 -5.17 -0.13 8.99
N LYS A 158 -5.36 -1.45 8.83
CA LYS A 158 -5.43 -2.08 7.51
C LYS A 158 -6.62 -1.55 6.69
N LEU A 159 -7.80 -1.44 7.33
CA LEU A 159 -8.99 -0.92 6.68
C LEU A 159 -8.80 0.52 6.19
N TYR A 160 -8.14 1.36 6.98
CA TYR A 160 -7.78 2.72 6.56
C TYR A 160 -7.00 2.74 5.25
N TRP A 161 -5.98 1.88 5.12
CA TRP A 161 -5.16 1.81 3.94
C TRP A 161 -5.84 1.12 2.75
N TYR A 162 -6.70 0.13 3.00
CA TYR A 162 -7.54 -0.43 1.94
C TYR A 162 -8.52 0.62 1.39
N LEU A 163 -9.15 1.41 2.24
CA LEU A 163 -10.01 2.50 1.78
C LEU A 163 -9.23 3.59 1.05
N GLU A 164 -7.99 3.89 1.50
CA GLU A 164 -7.12 4.80 0.75
C GLU A 164 -6.84 4.24 -0.65
N THR A 165 -6.49 2.97 -0.76
CA THR A 165 -6.28 2.30 -2.05
C THR A 165 -7.54 2.33 -2.92
N ILE A 166 -8.69 1.96 -2.37
CA ILE A 166 -9.99 2.02 -3.06
C ILE A 166 -10.24 3.42 -3.62
N SER A 167 -9.86 4.48 -2.90
CA SER A 167 -10.08 5.87 -3.33
C SER A 167 -9.39 6.23 -4.66
N PHE A 168 -8.39 5.46 -5.06
CA PHE A 168 -7.69 5.61 -6.35
C PHE A 168 -8.17 4.65 -7.43
N PHE A 169 -8.95 3.63 -7.08
CA PHE A 169 -9.42 2.57 -7.98
C PHE A 169 -10.95 2.42 -8.03
N THR A 170 -11.68 3.44 -7.63
CA THR A 170 -13.16 3.40 -7.58
C THR A 170 -13.80 3.02 -8.90
N GLU A 171 -13.22 3.45 -10.02
CA GLU A 171 -13.70 3.19 -11.38
C GLU A 171 -13.58 1.72 -11.82
N PHE A 172 -12.75 0.92 -11.13
CA PHE A 172 -12.51 -0.49 -11.43
C PHE A 172 -13.25 -1.45 -10.48
N ILE A 173 -13.96 -0.92 -9.47
CA ILE A 173 -14.76 -1.70 -8.53
C ILE A 173 -16.24 -1.55 -8.91
N ASP A 174 -16.96 -2.67 -9.03
CA ASP A 174 -18.37 -2.60 -9.36
C ASP A 174 -19.18 -1.82 -8.32
N THR A 175 -20.24 -1.15 -8.79
CA THR A 175 -21.03 -0.23 -7.98
C THR A 175 -21.68 -0.89 -6.76
N GLU A 176 -22.12 -2.16 -6.87
CA GLU A 176 -22.76 -2.89 -5.76
C GLU A 176 -21.76 -3.21 -4.66
N THR A 177 -20.60 -3.72 -5.04
CA THR A 177 -19.49 -4.01 -4.11
C THR A 177 -19.02 -2.75 -3.41
N LEU A 178 -18.80 -1.66 -4.16
CA LEU A 178 -18.40 -0.38 -3.61
C LEU A 178 -19.45 0.17 -2.63
N PHE A 179 -20.73 0.11 -2.99
CA PHE A 179 -21.83 0.50 -2.10
C PHE A 179 -21.85 -0.34 -0.81
N ASN A 180 -21.68 -1.65 -0.91
CA ASN A 180 -21.63 -2.55 0.24
C ASN A 180 -20.48 -2.18 1.19
N ILE A 181 -19.29 -1.91 0.66
CA ILE A 181 -18.14 -1.45 1.46
C ILE A 181 -18.48 -0.13 2.17
N LEU A 182 -18.90 0.89 1.42
CA LEU A 182 -19.10 2.24 1.96
C LEU A 182 -20.28 2.31 2.94
N SER A 183 -21.36 1.55 2.72
CA SER A 183 -22.49 1.47 3.63
C SER A 183 -22.13 0.85 4.98
N LYS A 184 -21.17 -0.06 5.03
CA LYS A 184 -20.68 -0.65 6.26
C LYS A 184 -19.66 0.25 6.96
N THR A 185 -18.70 0.81 6.22
CA THR A 185 -17.60 1.61 6.78
C THR A 185 -18.07 2.95 7.37
N LYS A 186 -19.17 3.52 6.89
CA LYS A 186 -19.79 4.71 7.50
C LYS A 186 -20.24 4.51 8.95
N ASN A 187 -20.47 3.26 9.37
CA ASN A 187 -20.95 2.92 10.72
C ASN A 187 -19.81 2.55 11.68
N ILE A 188 -18.55 2.52 11.23
CA ILE A 188 -17.41 2.20 12.09
C ILE A 188 -17.19 3.34 13.10
N SER A 189 -16.95 2.98 14.34
CA SER A 189 -16.78 3.93 15.45
C SER A 189 -15.57 4.87 15.28
N ASP A 190 -14.51 4.40 14.62
CA ASP A 190 -13.33 5.21 14.31
C ASP A 190 -13.65 6.25 13.23
N TYR A 191 -13.48 7.53 13.58
CA TYR A 191 -13.80 8.63 12.69
C TYR A 191 -12.89 8.71 11.46
N THR A 192 -11.65 8.21 11.53
CA THR A 192 -10.74 8.23 10.40
C THR A 192 -11.21 7.33 9.26
N ILE A 193 -11.86 6.21 9.61
CA ILE A 193 -12.52 5.32 8.64
C ILE A 193 -13.71 6.03 8.00
N ARG A 194 -14.57 6.68 8.80
CA ARG A 194 -15.72 7.43 8.27
C ARG A 194 -15.28 8.61 7.40
N GLU A 195 -14.20 9.32 7.77
CA GLU A 195 -13.60 10.37 6.95
C GLU A 195 -13.11 9.84 5.59
N LYS A 196 -12.42 8.67 5.59
CA LYS A 196 -12.03 8.03 4.32
C LYS A 196 -13.25 7.61 3.49
N THR A 197 -14.28 7.09 4.12
CA THR A 197 -15.56 6.77 3.45
C THR A 197 -16.17 8.01 2.79
N ALA A 198 -16.22 9.13 3.51
CA ALA A 198 -16.70 10.40 2.98
C ALA A 198 -15.87 10.91 1.79
N LYS A 199 -14.52 10.81 1.89
CA LYS A 199 -13.58 11.17 0.81
C LYS A 199 -13.78 10.32 -0.45
N ILE A 200 -14.01 9.03 -0.31
CA ILE A 200 -14.34 8.16 -1.45
C ILE A 200 -15.66 8.60 -2.08
N LEU A 201 -16.68 8.79 -1.26
CA LEU A 201 -18.01 9.24 -1.73
C LEU A 201 -17.95 10.58 -2.44
N SER A 202 -17.09 11.51 -2.03
CA SER A 202 -16.94 12.83 -2.68
C SER A 202 -16.38 12.73 -4.11
N LYS A 203 -15.60 11.70 -4.40
CA LYS A 203 -15.00 11.45 -5.72
C LYS A 203 -15.95 10.70 -6.68
N ILE A 204 -16.94 9.99 -6.16
CA ILE A 204 -17.88 9.23 -6.99
C ILE A 204 -18.88 10.22 -7.60
N GLU A 205 -19.10 10.13 -8.91
CA GLU A 205 -20.08 10.93 -9.63
C GLU A 205 -21.48 10.82 -8.98
N LYS A 206 -22.38 11.77 -9.27
CA LYS A 206 -23.71 11.91 -8.67
C LYS A 206 -24.61 10.71 -8.98
N SER A 207 -24.33 9.55 -8.42
CA SER A 207 -25.22 8.41 -8.45
C SER A 207 -26.25 8.52 -7.31
N PRO A 208 -27.56 8.41 -7.61
CA PRO A 208 -28.61 8.42 -6.58
C PRO A 208 -28.36 7.40 -5.47
N LYS A 209 -27.75 6.26 -5.80
CA LYS A 209 -27.43 5.18 -4.86
C LYS A 209 -26.56 5.64 -3.69
N PHE A 210 -25.60 6.55 -3.94
CA PHE A 210 -24.69 7.06 -2.92
C PHE A 210 -25.18 8.36 -2.23
N ALA A 211 -26.25 8.96 -2.73
CA ALA A 211 -26.73 10.24 -2.23
C ALA A 211 -27.11 10.19 -0.73
N THR A 212 -27.79 9.12 -0.31
CA THR A 212 -28.17 8.92 1.10
C THR A 212 -26.93 8.80 1.99
N LEU A 213 -25.93 8.00 1.60
CA LEU A 213 -24.69 7.84 2.36
C LEU A 213 -23.94 9.17 2.50
N LYS A 214 -23.89 9.97 1.43
CA LYS A 214 -23.29 11.33 1.45
C LYS A 214 -24.02 12.23 2.45
N SER A 215 -25.35 12.23 2.42
CA SER A 215 -26.16 13.05 3.32
C SER A 215 -25.97 12.67 4.79
N GLU A 216 -25.90 11.37 5.10
CA GLU A 216 -25.68 10.87 6.46
C GLU A 216 -24.29 11.29 7.00
N LEU A 217 -23.23 11.16 6.20
CA LEU A 217 -21.89 11.54 6.63
C LEU A 217 -21.70 13.05 6.78
N LYS A 218 -22.47 13.88 6.05
CA LYS A 218 -22.53 15.33 6.28
C LYS A 218 -23.16 15.69 7.63
N GLN A 219 -23.88 14.78 8.25
CA GLN A 219 -24.47 14.94 9.59
C GLN A 219 -23.68 14.17 10.67
N ASP A 220 -22.49 13.66 10.35
CA ASP A 220 -21.64 12.94 11.31
C ASP A 220 -21.32 13.83 12.52
N LYS A 221 -21.22 13.23 13.71
CA LYS A 221 -20.84 13.94 14.93
C LYS A 221 -19.41 14.48 14.92
N ASN A 222 -18.55 13.99 14.03
CA ASN A 222 -17.14 14.40 13.93
C ASN A 222 -16.96 15.44 12.82
N TYR A 223 -16.40 16.59 13.17
CA TYR A 223 -16.16 17.70 12.24
C TYR A 223 -15.33 17.31 11.01
N TYR A 224 -14.30 16.46 11.17
CA TYR A 224 -13.45 16.04 10.04
C TYR A 224 -14.21 15.19 9.01
N VAL A 225 -15.24 14.49 9.42
CA VAL A 225 -16.13 13.73 8.53
C VAL A 225 -17.11 14.65 7.82
N GLN A 226 -17.74 15.59 8.55
CA GLN A 226 -18.75 16.49 7.99
C GLN A 226 -18.22 17.38 6.86
N ARG A 227 -16.97 17.86 6.99
CA ARG A 227 -16.40 18.88 6.10
C ARG A 227 -15.98 18.34 4.72
N VAL A 228 -15.98 17.00 4.51
CA VAL A 228 -15.71 16.37 3.22
C VAL A 228 -16.97 16.47 2.34
#